data_52b776a46ca92f0635b03872780ab40b
#
_entry.id   52b776a46ca92f0635b03872780ab40b
#
_cell.length_a   1.000
_cell.length_b   1.000
_cell.length_c   1.000
_cell.angle_alpha   90.00
_cell.angle_beta   90.00
_cell.angle_gamma   90.00
#
_symmetry.space_group_name_H-M   'P 1'
#
loop_
_entity.id
_entity.type
_entity.pdbx_description
1 polymer ?
#
loop_
_entity_poly.entity_id
_entity_poly.type
_entity_poly.pdbx_seq_one_letter_code
_entity_poly.pdbx_strand_id
1 'polypeptide(L)'
;MRTTVLIVLGLAALTAVLLWTLPLVHSPTPPPPIVIHSQGPTRERLEQLSHLVTARVYIADVLIGEGKGCRGAWLIRGDALIAVDLGRAAITEKDDEAKRATIRLPPPEILQSRVDHARTKTWQVQTTTWIPWTSDQDSLRDTVMHQAQELVAHAAASAENFQQAKMTAETVIHSFYAEVGWQVNVTWAIVPSEGQKVASSSQ
;
A
#
# COMPACT_ATOMS: atom_id res chain seq x y z
N MET A 1 57.40 50.37 -52.25
CA MET A 1 56.43 49.33 -52.71
C MET A 1 56.72 47.90 -52.15
N ARG A 2 57.94 47.46 -52.03
CA ARG A 2 58.28 46.10 -51.50
C ARG A 2 57.95 45.89 -50.03
N THR A 3 58.12 46.92 -49.18
CA THR A 3 57.84 46.87 -47.73
C THR A 3 56.35 46.80 -47.41
N THR A 4 55.51 47.51 -48.15
CA THR A 4 54.06 47.48 -47.94
C THR A 4 53.43 46.16 -48.32
N VAL A 5 53.96 45.46 -49.33
CA VAL A 5 53.49 44.13 -49.77
C VAL A 5 53.79 43.08 -48.71
N LEU A 6 54.97 43.16 -48.09
CA LEU A 6 55.41 42.25 -47.00
C LEU A 6 54.58 42.40 -45.71
N ILE A 7 54.15 43.63 -45.38
CA ILE A 7 53.32 43.91 -44.21
C ILE A 7 51.88 43.33 -44.44
N VAL A 8 51.33 43.49 -45.64
CA VAL A 8 50.01 42.99 -45.97
C VAL A 8 49.98 41.45 -46.00
N LEU A 9 51.02 40.80 -46.54
CA LEU A 9 51.17 39.35 -46.50
C LEU A 9 51.33 38.81 -45.09
N GLY A 10 52.09 39.51 -44.23
CA GLY A 10 52.25 39.13 -42.83
C GLY A 10 50.91 39.24 -42.04
N LEU A 11 50.16 40.27 -42.29
CA LEU A 11 48.86 40.46 -41.65
C LEU A 11 47.82 39.41 -42.08
N ALA A 12 47.81 39.06 -43.39
CA ALA A 12 46.96 38.01 -43.92
C ALA A 12 47.28 36.61 -43.38
N ALA A 13 48.60 36.29 -43.23
CA ALA A 13 49.02 35.06 -42.61
C ALA A 13 48.63 34.97 -41.13
N LEU A 14 48.74 36.07 -40.40
CA LEU A 14 48.36 36.12 -38.97
C LEU A 14 46.86 35.95 -38.76
N THR A 15 46.04 36.56 -39.61
CA THR A 15 44.57 36.36 -39.54
C THR A 15 44.13 34.94 -39.95
N ALA A 16 44.83 34.32 -40.90
CA ALA A 16 44.55 32.92 -41.29
C ALA A 16 44.86 31.94 -40.16
N VAL A 17 45.99 32.14 -39.43
CA VAL A 17 46.36 31.32 -38.31
C VAL A 17 45.37 31.55 -37.13
N LEU A 18 44.95 32.79 -36.89
CA LEU A 18 43.95 33.09 -35.82
C LEU A 18 42.61 32.46 -36.12
N LEU A 19 42.13 32.48 -37.35
CA LEU A 19 40.90 31.84 -37.77
C LEU A 19 40.94 30.31 -37.72
N TRP A 20 42.12 29.73 -37.89
CA TRP A 20 42.30 28.28 -37.86
C TRP A 20 42.39 27.71 -36.43
N THR A 21 42.80 28.52 -35.47
CA THR A 21 42.89 28.12 -34.04
C THR A 21 41.59 28.34 -33.27
N LEU A 22 40.69 29.20 -33.72
CA LEU A 22 39.42 29.50 -33.07
C LEU A 22 38.48 28.28 -32.93
N PRO A 23 38.31 27.34 -33.87
CA PRO A 23 37.43 26.20 -33.71
C PRO A 23 37.97 25.10 -32.79
N LEU A 24 39.29 25.12 -32.47
CA LEU A 24 39.91 24.10 -31.62
C LEU A 24 39.66 24.32 -30.11
N VAL A 25 39.19 25.53 -29.72
CA VAL A 25 39.06 25.89 -28.28
C VAL A 25 37.62 25.68 -27.75
N HIS A 26 36.63 25.46 -28.62
CA HIS A 26 35.22 25.35 -28.21
C HIS A 26 34.56 24.06 -28.71
N SER A 27 35.15 22.92 -28.42
CA SER A 27 34.37 21.69 -28.38
C SER A 27 33.60 21.67 -27.06
N PRO A 28 32.29 21.87 -27.02
CA PRO A 28 31.55 21.71 -25.79
C PRO A 28 31.67 20.26 -25.38
N THR A 29 32.37 20.04 -24.26
CA THR A 29 32.41 18.72 -23.62
C THR A 29 30.95 18.34 -23.36
N PRO A 30 30.45 17.23 -23.89
CA PRO A 30 29.09 16.79 -23.60
C PRO A 30 28.93 16.71 -22.07
N PRO A 31 27.83 17.22 -21.53
CA PRO A 31 27.61 17.14 -20.07
C PRO A 31 27.69 15.65 -19.67
N PRO A 32 28.28 15.35 -18.50
CA PRO A 32 28.38 13.98 -18.03
C PRO A 32 26.96 13.37 -18.00
N PRO A 33 26.79 12.11 -18.38
CA PRO A 33 25.49 11.47 -18.36
C PRO A 33 24.94 11.52 -16.92
N ILE A 34 23.69 11.92 -16.77
CA ILE A 34 23.00 11.88 -15.47
C ILE A 34 22.81 10.40 -15.13
N VAL A 35 23.57 9.90 -14.20
CA VAL A 35 23.43 8.53 -13.70
C VAL A 35 22.48 8.57 -12.48
N ILE A 36 21.28 8.06 -12.66
CA ILE A 36 20.32 7.91 -11.57
C ILE A 36 20.58 6.55 -10.92
N HIS A 37 21.07 6.57 -9.69
CA HIS A 37 21.24 5.36 -8.89
C HIS A 37 19.95 5.10 -8.10
N SER A 38 19.26 3.99 -8.41
CA SER A 38 18.20 3.48 -7.55
C SER A 38 18.82 2.67 -6.42
N GLN A 39 18.54 3.04 -5.18
CA GLN A 39 19.05 2.35 -3.98
C GLN A 39 18.32 1.03 -3.68
N GLY A 40 17.26 0.73 -4.44
CA GLY A 40 16.42 -0.46 -4.22
C GLY A 40 15.61 -0.39 -2.92
N PRO A 41 15.13 -1.53 -2.42
CA PRO A 41 14.37 -1.59 -1.18
C PRO A 41 15.25 -1.23 0.02
N THR A 42 14.77 -0.30 0.84
CA THR A 42 15.36 0.03 2.14
C THR A 42 14.27 -0.05 3.21
N ARG A 43 14.67 -0.36 4.44
CA ARG A 43 13.75 -0.45 5.57
C ARG A 43 13.04 0.87 5.82
N GLU A 44 13.78 1.97 5.79
CA GLU A 44 13.25 3.33 6.02
C GLU A 44 12.15 3.69 5.01
N ARG A 45 12.29 3.28 3.74
CA ARG A 45 11.27 3.50 2.72
C ARG A 45 10.01 2.66 2.95
N LEU A 46 10.16 1.41 3.38
CA LEU A 46 9.04 0.56 3.72
C LEU A 46 8.30 1.10 4.96
N GLU A 47 9.02 1.53 5.98
CA GLU A 47 8.43 2.16 7.18
C GLU A 47 7.68 3.46 6.85
N GLN A 48 8.18 4.29 5.95
CA GLN A 48 7.51 5.51 5.49
C GLN A 48 6.18 5.24 4.77
N LEU A 49 6.04 4.11 4.10
CA LEU A 49 4.80 3.72 3.43
C LEU A 49 3.72 3.24 4.42
N SER A 50 4.08 2.96 5.68
CA SER A 50 3.18 2.49 6.73
C SER A 50 2.34 1.28 6.32
N HIS A 51 1.06 1.51 6.00
CA HIS A 51 0.13 0.45 5.64
C HIS A 51 -0.17 0.44 4.14
N LEU A 52 0.07 -0.70 3.51
CA LEU A 52 -0.37 -0.95 2.14
C LEU A 52 -1.80 -1.53 2.20
N VAL A 53 -2.80 -0.70 1.88
CA VAL A 53 -4.18 -1.18 1.73
C VAL A 53 -4.28 -2.03 0.46
N THR A 54 -4.57 -3.30 0.62
CA THR A 54 -4.54 -4.29 -0.45
C THR A 54 -5.91 -4.77 -0.89
N ALA A 55 -6.92 -4.64 -0.01
CA ALA A 55 -8.30 -4.98 -0.36
C ALA A 55 -9.30 -4.12 0.41
N ARG A 56 -10.43 -3.87 -0.24
CA ARG A 56 -11.65 -3.35 0.40
C ARG A 56 -12.77 -4.35 0.17
N VAL A 57 -13.34 -4.85 1.25
CA VAL A 57 -14.42 -5.82 1.23
C VAL A 57 -15.73 -5.11 1.55
N TYR A 58 -16.73 -5.28 0.69
CA TYR A 58 -18.09 -4.77 0.92
C TYR A 58 -18.98 -5.89 1.40
N ILE A 59 -19.66 -5.67 2.51
CA ILE A 59 -20.54 -6.62 3.16
C ILE A 59 -21.96 -6.12 3.08
N ALA A 60 -22.89 -7.00 2.73
CA ALA A 60 -24.32 -6.78 2.80
C ALA A 60 -24.98 -8.04 3.36
N ASP A 61 -25.69 -7.91 4.48
CA ASP A 61 -26.34 -9.02 5.15
C ASP A 61 -27.64 -8.56 5.84
N VAL A 62 -28.47 -9.50 6.23
CA VAL A 62 -29.72 -9.23 6.92
C VAL A 62 -29.63 -9.79 8.34
N LEU A 63 -29.70 -8.90 9.33
CA LEU A 63 -29.83 -9.29 10.73
C LEU A 63 -31.31 -9.25 11.16
N ILE A 64 -31.71 -10.30 11.83
CA ILE A 64 -33.01 -10.37 12.51
C ILE A 64 -32.74 -10.34 14.00
N GLY A 65 -33.27 -9.32 14.68
CA GLY A 65 -33.17 -9.19 16.13
C GLY A 65 -34.54 -9.42 16.79
N GLU A 66 -34.53 -10.10 17.92
CA GLU A 66 -35.70 -10.29 18.75
C GLU A 66 -35.31 -10.13 20.23
N GLY A 67 -36.07 -9.32 20.94
CA GLY A 67 -35.83 -9.04 22.36
C GLY A 67 -36.47 -7.74 22.79
N LYS A 68 -36.49 -7.48 24.09
CA LYS A 68 -37.10 -6.27 24.66
C LYS A 68 -38.52 -6.01 24.20
N GLY A 69 -39.33 -7.08 24.04
CA GLY A 69 -40.70 -6.97 23.55
C GLY A 69 -40.86 -6.52 22.09
N CYS A 70 -39.79 -6.62 21.31
CA CYS A 70 -39.75 -6.23 19.89
C CYS A 70 -39.07 -7.30 19.04
N ARG A 71 -39.39 -7.30 17.76
CA ARG A 71 -38.72 -8.06 16.72
C ARG A 71 -38.51 -7.16 15.49
N GLY A 72 -37.34 -7.26 14.86
CA GLY A 72 -37.08 -6.46 13.67
C GLY A 72 -36.10 -7.13 12.73
N ALA A 73 -36.02 -6.60 11.50
CA ALA A 73 -35.08 -6.98 10.48
C ALA A 73 -34.34 -5.75 9.97
N TRP A 74 -33.03 -5.88 9.81
CA TRP A 74 -32.15 -4.81 9.33
C TRP A 74 -31.30 -5.33 8.17
N LEU A 75 -31.32 -4.60 7.06
CA LEU A 75 -30.38 -4.79 5.97
C LEU A 75 -29.09 -4.04 6.33
N ILE A 76 -28.10 -4.78 6.82
CA ILE A 76 -26.80 -4.23 7.19
C ILE A 76 -25.96 -4.04 5.93
N ARG A 77 -25.30 -2.90 5.86
CA ARG A 77 -24.25 -2.63 4.87
C ARG A 77 -23.02 -2.10 5.57
N GLY A 78 -21.87 -2.60 5.14
CA GLY A 78 -20.59 -2.22 5.73
C GLY A 78 -19.45 -2.42 4.76
N ASP A 79 -18.28 -1.97 5.16
CA ASP A 79 -17.04 -2.21 4.46
C ASP A 79 -15.90 -2.43 5.45
N ALA A 80 -14.88 -3.16 4.99
CA ALA A 80 -13.64 -3.34 5.73
C ALA A 80 -12.45 -3.12 4.80
N LEU A 81 -11.38 -2.57 5.36
CA LEU A 81 -10.09 -2.40 4.70
C LEU A 81 -9.12 -3.44 5.24
N ILE A 82 -8.48 -4.17 4.33
CA ILE A 82 -7.42 -5.11 4.65
C ILE A 82 -6.11 -4.51 4.16
N ALA A 83 -5.12 -4.51 5.02
CA ALA A 83 -3.82 -3.91 4.75
C ALA A 83 -2.68 -4.80 5.22
N VAL A 84 -1.49 -4.55 4.66
CA VAL A 84 -0.21 -5.09 5.12
C VAL A 84 0.57 -3.97 5.77
N ASP A 85 1.01 -4.16 7.01
CA ASP A 85 1.86 -3.20 7.72
C ASP A 85 3.30 -3.29 7.21
N LEU A 86 3.67 -2.37 6.33
CA LEU A 86 5.03 -2.32 5.77
C LEU A 86 6.07 -1.84 6.78
N GLY A 87 5.67 -1.17 7.84
CA GLY A 87 6.57 -0.81 8.95
C GLY A 87 7.14 -2.03 9.68
N ARG A 88 6.43 -3.18 9.61
CA ARG A 88 6.88 -4.47 10.15
C ARG A 88 7.55 -5.37 9.11
N ALA A 89 7.70 -4.90 7.87
CA ALA A 89 8.40 -5.64 6.84
C ALA A 89 9.91 -5.73 7.12
N ALA A 90 10.54 -6.82 6.71
CA ALA A 90 11.97 -7.02 6.85
C ALA A 90 12.58 -7.42 5.52
N ILE A 91 13.71 -6.80 5.17
CA ILE A 91 14.53 -7.22 4.04
C ILE A 91 15.45 -8.32 4.57
N THR A 92 15.27 -9.54 4.08
CA THR A 92 16.04 -10.71 4.55
C THR A 92 17.27 -10.96 3.73
N GLU A 93 17.24 -10.64 2.45
CA GLU A 93 18.34 -10.80 1.51
C GLU A 93 18.36 -9.60 0.58
N LYS A 94 19.56 -9.11 0.24
CA LYS A 94 19.74 -8.01 -0.71
C LYS A 94 21.06 -8.19 -1.46
N ASP A 95 20.98 -8.18 -2.79
CA ASP A 95 22.10 -8.20 -3.71
C ASP A 95 22.01 -6.93 -4.58
N ASP A 96 22.87 -5.98 -4.29
CA ASP A 96 22.93 -4.69 -4.99
C ASP A 96 23.49 -4.82 -6.41
N GLU A 97 24.36 -5.80 -6.67
CA GLU A 97 24.97 -6.04 -7.99
C GLU A 97 23.95 -6.68 -8.93
N ALA A 98 23.28 -7.73 -8.47
CA ALA A 98 22.24 -8.41 -9.23
C ALA A 98 20.88 -7.68 -9.19
N LYS A 99 20.76 -6.61 -8.39
CA LYS A 99 19.51 -5.88 -8.12
C LYS A 99 18.37 -6.80 -7.70
N ARG A 100 18.64 -7.68 -6.75
CA ARG A 100 17.68 -8.63 -6.19
C ARG A 100 17.52 -8.41 -4.71
N ALA A 101 16.28 -8.60 -4.21
CA ALA A 101 16.02 -8.57 -2.77
C ALA A 101 14.88 -9.53 -2.40
N THR A 102 14.92 -10.03 -1.18
CA THR A 102 13.81 -10.76 -0.57
C THR A 102 13.22 -9.92 0.55
N ILE A 103 11.93 -9.61 0.45
CA ILE A 103 11.17 -8.85 1.45
C ILE A 103 10.22 -9.82 2.16
N ARG A 104 10.33 -9.89 3.48
CA ARG A 104 9.41 -10.64 4.33
C ARG A 104 8.35 -9.70 4.89
N LEU A 105 7.11 -9.94 4.52
CA LEU A 105 5.95 -9.17 4.96
C LEU A 105 5.26 -9.82 6.17
N PRO A 106 4.67 -9.03 7.07
CA PRO A 106 3.72 -9.53 8.05
C PRO A 106 2.43 -9.98 7.33
N PRO A 107 1.63 -10.86 7.94
CA PRO A 107 0.34 -11.23 7.36
C PRO A 107 -0.58 -10.02 7.23
N PRO A 108 -1.49 -10.02 6.26
CA PRO A 108 -2.52 -8.99 6.15
C PRO A 108 -3.41 -8.99 7.39
N GLU A 109 -3.86 -7.81 7.77
CA GLU A 109 -4.76 -7.60 8.91
C GLU A 109 -5.91 -6.65 8.52
N ILE A 110 -7.01 -6.72 9.27
CA ILE A 110 -8.11 -5.78 9.10
C ILE A 110 -7.69 -4.45 9.73
N LEU A 111 -7.38 -3.47 8.89
CA LEU A 111 -7.02 -2.13 9.34
C LEU A 111 -8.23 -1.39 9.91
N GLN A 112 -9.38 -1.55 9.28
CA GLN A 112 -10.64 -0.91 9.67
C GLN A 112 -11.82 -1.74 9.21
N SER A 113 -12.84 -1.87 10.04
CA SER A 113 -14.16 -2.35 9.66
C SER A 113 -15.22 -1.38 10.17
N ARG A 114 -16.27 -1.18 9.41
CA ARG A 114 -17.35 -0.26 9.80
C ARG A 114 -18.70 -0.64 9.19
N VAL A 115 -19.74 -0.39 9.93
CA VAL A 115 -21.11 -0.39 9.42
C VAL A 115 -21.40 0.96 8.75
N ASP A 116 -21.92 0.93 7.54
CA ASP A 116 -22.38 2.13 6.84
C ASP A 116 -23.82 2.44 7.28
N HIS A 117 -23.95 3.30 8.27
CA HIS A 117 -25.25 3.68 8.82
C HIS A 117 -26.15 4.38 7.82
N ALA A 118 -25.60 5.07 6.82
CA ALA A 118 -26.38 5.78 5.80
C ALA A 118 -27.04 4.79 4.81
N ARG A 119 -26.40 3.65 4.57
CA ARG A 119 -26.89 2.60 3.66
C ARG A 119 -27.54 1.41 4.38
N THR A 120 -27.36 1.30 5.68
CA THR A 120 -28.04 0.31 6.52
C THR A 120 -29.51 0.72 6.68
N LYS A 121 -30.42 -0.20 6.44
CA LYS A 121 -31.87 0.09 6.47
C LYS A 121 -32.56 -0.80 7.49
N THR A 122 -33.40 -0.19 8.31
CA THR A 122 -34.38 -0.93 9.08
C THR A 122 -35.50 -1.32 8.12
N TRP A 123 -35.75 -2.61 7.97
CA TRP A 123 -36.81 -3.10 7.09
C TRP A 123 -38.12 -3.08 7.81
N GLN A 124 -38.17 -3.69 8.99
CA GLN A 124 -39.40 -3.75 9.80
C GLN A 124 -39.02 -3.91 11.26
N VAL A 125 -39.73 -3.20 12.13
CA VAL A 125 -39.70 -3.42 13.58
C VAL A 125 -41.16 -3.53 14.07
N GLN A 126 -41.46 -4.58 14.81
CA GLN A 126 -42.76 -4.87 15.35
C GLN A 126 -42.66 -5.07 16.87
N THR A 127 -43.66 -4.56 17.59
CA THR A 127 -43.81 -4.89 19.01
C THR A 127 -44.44 -6.28 19.12
N THR A 128 -43.79 -7.14 19.91
CA THR A 128 -44.24 -8.54 20.14
C THR A 128 -44.95 -8.71 21.47
N THR A 129 -44.95 -7.69 22.34
CA THR A 129 -45.63 -7.70 23.60
C THR A 129 -47.01 -7.03 23.48
N TRP A 130 -47.98 -7.55 24.20
CA TRP A 130 -49.33 -6.95 24.29
C TRP A 130 -49.33 -5.71 25.20
N ILE A 131 -48.26 -5.48 25.96
CA ILE A 131 -48.07 -4.31 26.82
C ILE A 131 -47.06 -3.36 26.13
N PRO A 132 -47.55 -2.33 25.36
CA PRO A 132 -46.69 -1.52 24.49
C PRO A 132 -45.56 -0.77 25.22
N TRP A 133 -45.76 -0.34 26.48
CA TRP A 133 -44.76 0.40 27.25
C TRP A 133 -43.64 -0.46 27.80
N THR A 134 -43.68 -1.78 27.60
CA THR A 134 -42.56 -2.70 27.93
C THR A 134 -41.67 -2.98 26.73
N SER A 135 -41.98 -2.44 25.55
CA SER A 135 -41.17 -2.57 24.36
C SER A 135 -40.11 -1.49 24.30
N ASP A 136 -38.85 -1.89 24.02
CA ASP A 136 -37.71 -0.99 23.87
C ASP A 136 -37.04 -1.23 22.52
N GLN A 137 -37.52 -0.52 21.50
CA GLN A 137 -37.04 -0.63 20.13
C GLN A 137 -35.62 -0.07 19.98
N ASP A 138 -35.25 0.97 20.73
CA ASP A 138 -33.96 1.62 20.66
C ASP A 138 -32.86 0.69 21.20
N SER A 139 -33.11 0.07 22.37
CA SER A 139 -32.19 -0.90 22.95
C SER A 139 -31.98 -2.13 22.03
N LEU A 140 -33.03 -2.60 21.36
CA LEU A 140 -32.91 -3.68 20.38
C LEU A 140 -32.07 -3.24 19.19
N ARG A 141 -32.31 -2.04 18.67
CA ARG A 141 -31.55 -1.48 17.55
C ARG A 141 -30.05 -1.35 17.90
N ASP A 142 -29.72 -0.82 19.06
CA ASP A 142 -28.34 -0.64 19.51
C ASP A 142 -27.61 -2.00 19.61
N THR A 143 -28.29 -3.00 20.16
CA THR A 143 -27.75 -4.37 20.22
C THR A 143 -27.49 -4.94 18.82
N VAL A 144 -28.44 -4.75 17.88
CA VAL A 144 -28.28 -5.21 16.49
C VAL A 144 -27.14 -4.47 15.79
N MET A 145 -26.97 -3.15 16.03
CA MET A 145 -25.86 -2.39 15.42
C MET A 145 -24.51 -2.83 15.98
N HIS A 146 -24.42 -3.19 17.25
CA HIS A 146 -23.19 -3.78 17.80
C HIS A 146 -22.86 -5.13 17.14
N GLN A 147 -23.85 -6.02 17.02
CA GLN A 147 -23.68 -7.29 16.31
C GLN A 147 -23.37 -7.10 14.82
N ALA A 148 -23.92 -6.08 14.18
CA ALA A 148 -23.61 -5.73 12.80
C ALA A 148 -22.13 -5.35 12.63
N GLN A 149 -21.55 -4.63 13.59
CA GLN A 149 -20.14 -4.27 13.57
C GLN A 149 -19.24 -5.52 13.66
N GLU A 150 -19.58 -6.46 14.54
CA GLU A 150 -18.88 -7.74 14.67
C GLU A 150 -19.04 -8.60 13.40
N LEU A 151 -20.24 -8.64 12.83
CA LEU A 151 -20.51 -9.37 11.60
C LEU A 151 -19.65 -8.85 10.45
N VAL A 152 -19.55 -7.53 10.27
CA VAL A 152 -18.72 -6.90 9.22
C VAL A 152 -17.26 -7.27 9.41
N ALA A 153 -16.74 -7.20 10.64
CA ALA A 153 -15.35 -7.57 10.95
C ALA A 153 -15.09 -9.05 10.67
N HIS A 154 -15.99 -9.93 11.13
CA HIS A 154 -15.85 -11.37 10.95
C HIS A 154 -15.96 -11.81 9.49
N ALA A 155 -16.91 -11.26 8.72
CA ALA A 155 -17.05 -11.55 7.31
C ALA A 155 -15.84 -11.10 6.48
N ALA A 156 -15.22 -9.97 6.86
CA ALA A 156 -13.99 -9.50 6.23
C ALA A 156 -12.79 -10.40 6.52
N ALA A 157 -12.74 -11.08 7.67
CA ALA A 157 -11.65 -11.93 8.12
C ALA A 157 -11.62 -13.32 7.44
N SER A 158 -12.29 -13.50 6.31
CA SER A 158 -12.27 -14.78 5.59
C SER A 158 -10.88 -15.08 5.04
N ALA A 159 -10.53 -16.38 4.98
CA ALA A 159 -9.25 -16.83 4.42
C ALA A 159 -9.08 -16.40 2.96
N GLU A 160 -10.16 -16.35 2.19
CA GLU A 160 -10.18 -15.92 0.80
C GLU A 160 -9.81 -14.43 0.67
N ASN A 161 -10.39 -13.57 1.49
CA ASN A 161 -10.08 -12.14 1.50
C ASN A 161 -8.62 -11.88 1.87
N PHE A 162 -8.07 -12.59 2.85
CA PHE A 162 -6.66 -12.48 3.21
C PHE A 162 -5.74 -13.02 2.12
N GLN A 163 -6.11 -14.11 1.45
CA GLN A 163 -5.33 -14.62 0.32
C GLN A 163 -5.32 -13.62 -0.85
N GLN A 164 -6.46 -13.05 -1.17
CA GLN A 164 -6.55 -12.00 -2.19
C GLN A 164 -5.71 -10.78 -1.82
N ALA A 165 -5.73 -10.37 -0.56
CA ALA A 165 -4.91 -9.27 -0.06
C ALA A 165 -3.40 -9.57 -0.21
N LYS A 166 -2.97 -10.81 0.06
CA LYS A 166 -1.58 -11.23 -0.16
C LYS A 166 -1.17 -11.12 -1.62
N MET A 167 -1.96 -11.69 -2.53
CA MET A 167 -1.67 -11.63 -3.97
C MET A 167 -1.59 -10.19 -4.47
N THR A 168 -2.48 -9.32 -4.00
CA THR A 168 -2.44 -7.90 -4.36
C THR A 168 -1.18 -7.23 -3.84
N ALA A 169 -0.79 -7.48 -2.57
CA ALA A 169 0.43 -6.93 -1.99
C ALA A 169 1.67 -7.36 -2.77
N GLU A 170 1.79 -8.65 -3.09
CA GLU A 170 2.89 -9.18 -3.90
C GLU A 170 2.97 -8.47 -5.26
N THR A 171 1.83 -8.37 -5.96
CA THR A 171 1.77 -7.72 -7.26
C THR A 171 2.21 -6.27 -7.20
N VAL A 172 1.73 -5.52 -6.21
CA VAL A 172 2.07 -4.10 -6.05
C VAL A 172 3.56 -3.93 -5.75
N ILE A 173 4.12 -4.73 -4.83
CA ILE A 173 5.53 -4.65 -4.46
C ILE A 173 6.42 -5.06 -5.64
N HIS A 174 6.10 -6.14 -6.34
CA HIS A 174 6.83 -6.55 -7.53
C HIS A 174 6.83 -5.46 -8.60
N SER A 175 5.66 -4.90 -8.93
CA SER A 175 5.55 -3.84 -9.94
C SER A 175 6.31 -2.59 -9.54
N PHE A 176 6.18 -2.16 -8.28
CA PHE A 176 6.87 -0.96 -7.78
C PHE A 176 8.39 -1.07 -7.89
N TYR A 177 8.96 -2.21 -7.49
CA TYR A 177 10.41 -2.39 -7.56
C TYR A 177 10.92 -2.71 -8.96
N ALA A 178 10.11 -3.34 -9.81
CA ALA A 178 10.44 -3.57 -11.21
C ALA A 178 10.64 -2.25 -11.98
N GLU A 179 9.85 -1.21 -11.71
CA GLU A 179 9.99 0.12 -12.32
C GLU A 179 11.36 0.76 -12.04
N VAL A 180 11.99 0.43 -10.93
CA VAL A 180 13.33 0.91 -10.59
C VAL A 180 14.43 -0.12 -10.89
N GLY A 181 14.09 -1.18 -11.65
CA GLY A 181 15.00 -2.20 -12.14
C GLY A 181 15.44 -3.22 -11.09
N TRP A 182 14.66 -3.42 -10.02
CA TRP A 182 14.91 -4.42 -8.99
C TRP A 182 13.95 -5.62 -9.14
N GLN A 183 14.49 -6.82 -8.93
CA GLN A 183 13.72 -8.04 -8.78
C GLN A 183 13.53 -8.34 -7.30
N VAL A 184 12.30 -8.26 -6.83
CA VAL A 184 11.97 -8.49 -5.42
C VAL A 184 11.20 -9.80 -5.28
N ASN A 185 11.62 -10.66 -4.37
CA ASN A 185 10.86 -11.83 -3.93
C ASN A 185 10.13 -11.49 -2.63
N VAL A 186 8.84 -11.82 -2.55
CA VAL A 186 8.03 -11.58 -1.35
C VAL A 186 7.80 -12.89 -0.62
N THR A 187 8.08 -12.88 0.68
CA THR A 187 7.79 -13.98 1.59
C THR A 187 6.91 -13.50 2.74
N TRP A 188 6.16 -14.38 3.38
CA TRP A 188 5.25 -14.02 4.45
C TRP A 188 5.76 -14.52 5.80
N ALA A 189 5.64 -13.68 6.82
CA ALA A 189 5.92 -14.09 8.18
C ALA A 189 4.88 -15.13 8.64
N ILE A 190 5.36 -16.18 9.29
CA ILE A 190 4.50 -17.18 9.91
C ILE A 190 3.96 -16.56 11.21
N VAL A 191 2.65 -16.47 11.36
CA VAL A 191 2.04 -16.17 12.66
C VAL A 191 2.14 -17.45 13.49
N PRO A 192 2.87 -17.46 14.62
CA PRO A 192 2.78 -18.60 15.53
C PRO A 192 1.32 -18.72 15.97
N SER A 193 0.69 -19.86 15.72
CA SER A 193 -0.64 -20.11 16.25
C SER A 193 -0.59 -19.98 17.78
N GLU A 194 -1.49 -19.22 18.36
CA GLU A 194 -1.54 -18.94 19.83
C GLU A 194 -1.53 -20.21 20.73
N GLY A 195 -1.72 -21.40 20.11
CA GLY A 195 -1.68 -22.67 20.84
C GLY A 195 -0.29 -23.16 21.28
N GLN A 196 0.82 -22.53 20.83
CA GLN A 196 2.17 -23.04 21.12
C GLN A 196 2.86 -22.35 22.31
N LYS A 197 2.23 -21.33 22.90
CA LYS A 197 2.81 -20.58 24.04
C LYS A 197 2.64 -21.26 25.41
N VAL A 198 1.88 -22.34 25.51
CA VAL A 198 1.58 -23.00 26.78
C VAL A 198 2.56 -24.16 27.11
N ALA A 199 3.33 -24.63 26.12
CA ALA A 199 4.19 -25.81 26.30
C ALA A 199 5.63 -25.53 26.77
N SER A 200 6.07 -24.26 26.89
CA SER A 200 7.45 -23.93 27.27
C SER A 200 7.62 -23.30 28.66
N SER A 201 6.57 -23.24 29.50
CA SER A 201 6.66 -22.69 30.85
C SER A 201 6.56 -23.72 31.97
N SER A 202 6.71 -25.02 31.67
CA SER A 202 6.73 -26.10 32.65
C SER A 202 7.94 -27.02 32.46
N GLN A 203 9.14 -26.46 32.61
CA GLN A 203 10.37 -27.21 32.98
C GLN A 203 11.22 -26.35 33.91
#